data_e8ec84ceaacb656a9ce3ec455b0c76a8
#
_entry.id   e8ec84ceaacb656a9ce3ec455b0c76a8
#
_cell.length_a   1.000
_cell.length_b   1.000
_cell.length_c   1.000
_cell.angle_alpha   90.00
_cell.angle_beta   90.00
_cell.angle_gamma   90.00
#
_symmetry.space_group_name_H-M   'P 1'
#
loop_
_entity.id
_entity.type
_entity.pdbx_description
1 polymer ?
#
loop_
_entity_poly.entity_id
_entity_poly.type
_entity_poly.pdbx_seq_one_letter_code
_entity_poly.pdbx_strand_id
1 'polypeptide(L)'
;VIGFRFGISYADAFGHRGFSHSLAFALLMGCAGFGVAPLFLRGSRLMGFTVGLLAVSSHILLDAMTNGGLGVAAFWPFDQTRYFCDWRPIRVSPFGLKGLLSQRGLSVMLSELRWVWAPCLAVIAAALFFGKNPMRAIPRK
;
A
#
# COMPACT_ATOMS: atom_id res chain seq x y z
N VAL A 1 16.33 -0.99 -1.49
CA VAL A 1 17.61 -1.52 -0.99
C VAL A 1 18.24 -2.48 -1.99
N ILE A 2 17.47 -3.35 -2.66
CA ILE A 2 17.98 -4.29 -3.67
C ILE A 2 18.57 -3.53 -4.86
N GLY A 3 17.91 -2.48 -5.36
CA GLY A 3 18.39 -1.68 -6.49
C GLY A 3 19.79 -1.09 -6.30
N PHE A 4 20.15 -0.68 -5.08
CA PHE A 4 21.48 -0.16 -4.79
C PHE A 4 22.62 -1.18 -5.03
N ARG A 5 22.33 -2.47 -4.86
CA ARG A 5 23.30 -3.53 -5.17
C ARG A 5 23.56 -3.69 -6.67
N PHE A 6 22.64 -3.22 -7.49
CA PHE A 6 22.72 -3.23 -8.96
C PHE A 6 23.06 -1.86 -9.54
N GLY A 7 23.52 -0.91 -8.72
CA GLY A 7 23.91 0.43 -9.17
C GLY A 7 22.75 1.34 -9.56
N ILE A 8 21.49 0.96 -9.25
CA ILE A 8 20.30 1.78 -9.53
C ILE A 8 20.25 2.90 -8.50
N SER A 9 20.26 4.16 -8.98
CA SER A 9 20.14 5.32 -8.13
C SER A 9 18.79 5.37 -7.41
N TYR A 10 18.74 5.96 -6.22
CA TYR A 10 17.49 6.15 -5.46
C TYR A 10 16.44 6.95 -6.25
N ALA A 11 16.89 7.95 -7.00
CA ALA A 11 16.03 8.82 -7.80
C ALA A 11 15.63 8.26 -9.16
N ASP A 12 16.23 7.13 -9.57
CA ASP A 12 15.97 6.51 -10.86
C ASP A 12 14.51 6.05 -11.01
N ALA A 13 14.05 5.91 -12.26
CA ALA A 13 12.73 5.37 -12.57
C ALA A 13 12.52 3.97 -11.97
N PHE A 14 13.57 3.15 -11.94
CA PHE A 14 13.59 1.82 -11.32
C PHE A 14 14.14 1.84 -9.87
N GLY A 15 14.40 3.02 -9.33
CA GLY A 15 14.84 3.23 -7.96
C GLY A 15 13.69 3.13 -6.95
N HIS A 16 13.99 3.50 -5.72
CA HIS A 16 13.01 3.48 -4.63
C HIS A 16 11.87 4.48 -4.90
N ARG A 17 10.61 4.03 -4.75
CA ARG A 17 9.39 4.80 -5.07
C ARG A 17 9.29 5.24 -6.54
N GLY A 18 9.99 4.55 -7.45
CA GLY A 18 9.90 4.73 -8.90
C GLY A 18 8.69 4.01 -9.51
N PHE A 19 8.91 3.30 -10.61
CA PHE A 19 7.84 2.66 -11.40
C PHE A 19 6.92 1.76 -10.56
N SER A 20 7.46 1.04 -9.58
CA SER A 20 6.68 0.16 -8.70
C SER A 20 5.71 0.92 -7.77
N HIS A 21 5.81 2.25 -7.71
CA HIS A 21 4.92 3.14 -6.97
C HIS A 21 4.10 4.02 -7.93
N SER A 22 3.77 3.49 -9.11
CA SER A 22 2.92 4.15 -10.10
C SER A 22 1.54 3.50 -10.18
N LEU A 23 0.55 4.28 -10.63
CA LEU A 23 -0.79 3.77 -10.92
C LEU A 23 -0.77 2.74 -12.04
N ALA A 24 0.15 2.86 -13.01
CA ALA A 24 0.36 1.86 -14.05
C ALA A 24 0.79 0.52 -13.46
N PHE A 25 1.69 0.52 -12.47
CA PHE A 25 2.09 -0.70 -11.77
C PHE A 25 0.94 -1.26 -10.91
N ALA A 26 0.14 -0.41 -10.28
CA ALA A 26 -1.05 -0.85 -9.54
C ALA A 26 -2.05 -1.57 -10.47
N LEU A 27 -2.27 -1.03 -11.68
CA LEU A 27 -3.11 -1.68 -12.68
C LEU A 27 -2.53 -3.02 -13.14
N LEU A 28 -1.21 -3.08 -13.39
CA LEU A 28 -0.52 -4.33 -13.72
C LEU A 28 -0.71 -5.40 -12.64
N MET A 29 -0.58 -5.01 -11.36
CA MET A 29 -0.80 -5.94 -10.23
C MET A 29 -2.28 -6.35 -10.08
N GLY A 30 -3.21 -5.47 -10.42
CA GLY A 30 -4.62 -5.83 -10.56
C GLY A 30 -4.84 -6.89 -11.64
N CYS A 31 -4.27 -6.70 -12.83
CA CYS A 31 -4.34 -7.68 -13.93
C CYS A 31 -3.68 -9.02 -13.55
N ALA A 32 -2.54 -8.98 -12.87
CA ALA A 32 -1.91 -10.20 -12.35
C ALA A 32 -2.82 -10.92 -11.35
N GLY A 33 -3.44 -10.19 -10.42
CA GLY A 33 -4.42 -10.73 -9.48
C GLY A 33 -5.63 -11.36 -10.17
N PHE A 34 -6.13 -10.75 -11.26
CA PHE A 34 -7.20 -11.31 -12.08
C PHE A 34 -6.82 -12.68 -12.67
N GLY A 35 -5.59 -12.83 -13.16
CA GLY A 35 -5.10 -14.10 -13.72
C GLY A 35 -4.85 -15.17 -12.67
N VAL A 36 -4.31 -14.78 -11.51
CA VAL A 36 -3.82 -15.71 -10.48
C VAL A 36 -4.92 -16.13 -9.49
N ALA A 37 -5.92 -15.28 -9.24
CA ALA A 37 -6.97 -15.57 -8.25
C ALA A 37 -7.67 -16.94 -8.42
N PRO A 38 -8.03 -17.39 -9.63
CA PRO A 38 -8.66 -18.70 -9.80
C PRO A 38 -7.77 -19.89 -9.40
N LEU A 39 -6.44 -19.71 -9.39
CA LEU A 39 -5.49 -20.78 -9.08
C LEU A 39 -5.33 -21.00 -7.57
N PHE A 40 -5.48 -19.95 -6.77
CA PHE A 40 -5.15 -19.97 -5.33
C PHE A 40 -6.31 -19.57 -4.42
N LEU A 41 -7.30 -18.84 -4.96
CA LEU A 41 -8.43 -18.33 -4.20
C LEU A 41 -9.73 -18.92 -4.78
N ARG A 42 -10.63 -19.38 -3.94
CA ARG A 42 -12.02 -19.72 -4.35
C ARG A 42 -12.83 -18.47 -4.72
N GLY A 43 -12.15 -17.35 -4.98
CA GLY A 43 -12.74 -16.05 -5.30
C GLY A 43 -12.88 -15.81 -6.80
N SER A 44 -13.67 -14.78 -7.14
CA SER A 44 -13.83 -14.34 -8.52
C SER A 44 -12.54 -13.67 -9.03
N ARG A 45 -12.32 -13.73 -10.34
CA ARG A 45 -11.23 -13.01 -11.01
C ARG A 45 -11.27 -11.51 -10.72
N LEU A 46 -12.48 -10.93 -10.68
CA LEU A 46 -12.68 -9.51 -10.36
C LEU A 46 -12.22 -9.19 -8.93
N MET A 47 -12.46 -10.09 -7.97
CA MET A 47 -11.95 -9.93 -6.61
C MET A 47 -10.41 -9.89 -6.58
N GLY A 48 -9.76 -10.79 -7.32
CA GLY A 48 -8.29 -10.79 -7.44
C GLY A 48 -7.75 -9.49 -8.05
N PHE A 49 -8.39 -9.00 -9.10
CA PHE A 49 -8.07 -7.70 -9.70
C PHE A 49 -8.20 -6.56 -8.69
N THR A 50 -9.34 -6.47 -8.01
CA THR A 50 -9.63 -5.40 -7.05
C THR A 50 -8.64 -5.43 -5.89
N VAL A 51 -8.34 -6.59 -5.34
CA VAL A 51 -7.36 -6.73 -4.24
C VAL A 51 -5.97 -6.30 -4.69
N GLY A 52 -5.49 -6.76 -5.84
CA GLY A 52 -4.17 -6.38 -6.37
C GLY A 52 -4.06 -4.88 -6.65
N LEU A 53 -5.08 -4.30 -7.28
CA LEU A 53 -5.15 -2.87 -7.57
C LEU A 53 -5.15 -2.04 -6.28
N LEU A 54 -6.05 -2.35 -5.35
CA LEU A 54 -6.21 -1.58 -4.12
C LEU A 54 -5.00 -1.72 -3.18
N ALA A 55 -4.39 -2.90 -3.09
CA ALA A 55 -3.21 -3.12 -2.26
C ALA A 55 -2.04 -2.23 -2.70
N VAL A 56 -1.75 -2.16 -4.00
CA VAL A 56 -0.68 -1.32 -4.52
C VAL A 56 -1.06 0.16 -4.47
N SER A 57 -2.29 0.53 -4.83
CA SER A 57 -2.74 1.92 -4.77
C SER A 57 -2.72 2.49 -3.35
N SER A 58 -3.13 1.71 -2.36
CA SER A 58 -3.05 2.13 -0.95
C SER A 58 -1.60 2.30 -0.49
N HIS A 59 -0.69 1.42 -0.92
CA HIS A 59 0.74 1.55 -0.63
C HIS A 59 1.33 2.84 -1.22
N ILE A 60 1.01 3.15 -2.49
CA ILE A 60 1.43 4.40 -3.15
C ILE A 60 0.94 5.62 -2.36
N LEU A 61 -0.34 5.61 -1.96
CA LEU A 61 -0.93 6.70 -1.19
C LEU A 61 -0.25 6.88 0.16
N LEU A 62 -0.05 5.79 0.92
CA LEU A 62 0.62 5.84 2.21
C LEU A 62 2.06 6.36 2.10
N ASP A 63 2.77 5.97 1.04
CA ASP A 63 4.13 6.46 0.78
C ASP A 63 4.15 7.95 0.41
N ALA A 64 3.14 8.43 -0.35
CA ALA A 64 2.97 9.85 -0.63
C ALA A 64 2.65 10.68 0.63
N MET A 65 2.06 10.05 1.65
CA MET A 65 1.75 10.67 2.96
C MET A 65 2.92 10.59 3.96
N THR A 66 4.08 10.08 3.56
CA THR A 66 5.26 10.07 4.44
C THR A 66 5.98 11.41 4.42
N ASN A 67 6.63 11.77 5.54
CA ASN A 67 7.34 13.03 5.70
C ASN A 67 8.79 13.04 5.17
N GLY A 68 9.21 12.01 4.41
CA GLY A 68 10.58 11.92 3.90
C GLY A 68 10.70 11.07 2.63
N GLY A 69 11.89 11.03 2.08
CA GLY A 69 12.16 10.41 0.77
C GLY A 69 11.98 11.41 -0.38
N LEU A 70 11.82 10.91 -1.60
CA LEU A 70 11.69 11.71 -2.82
C LEU A 70 10.25 11.82 -3.35
N GLY A 71 9.26 11.33 -2.61
CA GLY A 71 7.90 11.19 -3.12
C GLY A 71 7.73 9.94 -4.00
N VAL A 72 6.58 9.78 -4.61
CA VAL A 72 6.19 8.63 -5.43
C VAL A 72 6.04 9.05 -6.90
N ALA A 73 6.49 8.22 -7.84
CA ALA A 73 6.32 8.44 -9.27
C ALA A 73 4.92 7.98 -9.72
N ALA A 74 3.87 8.61 -9.18
CA ALA A 74 2.49 8.14 -9.33
C ALA A 74 2.04 7.99 -10.79
N PHE A 75 2.50 8.86 -11.68
CA PHE A 75 2.06 8.92 -13.08
C PHE A 75 3.09 8.33 -14.07
N TRP A 76 4.12 7.63 -13.56
CA TRP A 76 5.03 6.90 -14.43
C TRP A 76 4.25 5.88 -15.30
N PRO A 77 4.54 5.68 -16.60
CA PRO A 77 5.69 6.19 -17.38
C PRO A 77 5.49 7.57 -18.03
N PHE A 78 4.31 8.16 -17.95
CA PHE A 78 3.95 9.40 -18.66
C PHE A 78 4.58 10.64 -18.03
N ASP A 79 4.75 10.63 -16.71
CA ASP A 79 5.40 11.68 -15.94
C ASP A 79 6.30 11.05 -14.86
N GLN A 80 7.56 11.51 -14.82
CA GLN A 80 8.55 11.04 -13.85
C GLN A 80 8.63 11.92 -12.60
N THR A 81 7.81 12.96 -12.52
CA THR A 81 7.72 13.84 -11.36
C THR A 81 7.35 13.03 -10.11
N ARG A 82 7.99 13.40 -9.00
CA ARG A 82 7.76 12.75 -7.70
C ARG A 82 6.78 13.57 -6.88
N TYR A 83 5.71 12.92 -6.45
CA TYR A 83 4.60 13.56 -5.76
C TYR A 83 4.55 13.19 -4.29
N PHE A 84 4.16 14.15 -3.48
CA PHE A 84 3.77 13.96 -2.09
C PHE A 84 2.35 14.47 -1.89
N CYS A 85 1.64 13.94 -0.90
CA CYS A 85 0.46 14.60 -0.36
C CYS A 85 0.87 15.84 0.46
N ASP A 86 0.02 16.86 0.50
CA ASP A 86 0.24 18.05 1.34
C ASP A 86 0.25 17.67 2.83
N TRP A 87 -0.63 16.76 3.22
CA TRP A 87 -0.68 16.21 4.55
C TRP A 87 0.14 14.92 4.66
N ARG A 88 1.22 14.96 5.47
CA ARG A 88 2.22 13.90 5.61
C ARG A 88 2.44 13.50 7.06
N PRO A 89 1.45 12.86 7.70
CA PRO A 89 1.52 12.52 9.13
C PRO A 89 2.37 11.28 9.42
N ILE A 90 2.71 10.47 8.40
CA ILE A 90 3.44 9.23 8.56
C ILE A 90 4.93 9.52 8.54
N ARG A 91 5.66 9.03 9.52
CA ARG A 91 7.11 9.18 9.57
C ARG A 91 7.79 8.16 8.67
N VAL A 92 8.76 8.63 7.88
CA VAL A 92 9.54 7.73 7.02
C VAL A 92 10.41 6.79 7.86
N SER A 93 10.37 5.50 7.51
CA SER A 93 11.14 4.46 8.20
C SER A 93 12.65 4.67 8.03
N PRO A 94 13.45 4.54 9.09
CA PRO A 94 14.90 4.56 8.98
C PRO A 94 15.39 3.30 8.27
N PHE A 95 16.52 3.41 7.58
CA PHE A 95 17.13 2.25 6.93
C PHE A 95 17.82 1.34 7.95
N GLY A 96 17.60 0.03 7.81
CA GLY A 96 18.26 -1.02 8.56
C GLY A 96 17.70 -1.29 9.95
N LEU A 97 18.02 -2.46 10.47
CA LEU A 97 17.49 -2.98 11.73
C LEU A 97 17.88 -2.11 12.94
N LYS A 98 19.12 -1.59 12.96
CA LYS A 98 19.57 -0.67 14.02
C LYS A 98 18.75 0.62 14.09
N GLY A 99 18.36 1.16 12.91
CA GLY A 99 17.50 2.33 12.84
C GLY A 99 16.09 2.04 13.36
N LEU A 100 15.55 0.87 13.06
CA LEU A 100 14.22 0.45 13.53
C LEU A 100 14.16 0.28 15.05
N LEU A 101 15.25 -0.20 15.67
CA LEU A 101 15.34 -0.38 17.14
C LEU A 101 15.76 0.90 17.89
N SER A 102 15.87 2.04 17.22
CA SER A 102 16.19 3.33 17.81
C SER A 102 14.92 4.09 18.26
N GLN A 103 15.10 5.20 19.01
CA GLN A 103 13.99 6.12 19.33
C GLN A 103 13.29 6.66 18.08
N ARG A 104 14.03 6.85 16.98
CA ARG A 104 13.45 7.21 15.70
C ARG A 104 12.54 6.10 15.18
N GLY A 105 12.97 4.84 15.25
CA GLY A 105 12.15 3.68 14.88
C GLY A 105 10.87 3.60 15.71
N LEU A 106 10.94 3.77 17.02
CA LEU A 106 9.75 3.83 17.88
C LEU A 106 8.79 4.93 17.44
N SER A 107 9.29 6.12 17.13
CA SER A 107 8.44 7.23 16.68
C SER A 107 7.79 6.96 15.31
N VAL A 108 8.44 6.17 14.43
CA VAL A 108 7.85 5.69 13.18
C VAL A 108 6.73 4.69 13.48
N MET A 109 6.99 3.69 14.30
CA MET A 109 5.98 2.69 14.69
C MET A 109 4.74 3.33 15.30
N LEU A 110 4.91 4.32 16.18
CA LEU A 110 3.79 5.06 16.76
C LEU A 110 3.01 5.86 15.71
N SER A 111 3.69 6.45 14.72
CA SER A 111 3.01 7.15 13.62
C SER A 111 2.23 6.20 12.74
N GLU A 112 2.78 5.03 12.40
CA GLU A 112 2.10 3.99 11.63
C GLU A 112 0.91 3.40 12.39
N LEU A 113 1.10 3.13 13.70
CA LEU A 113 0.01 2.63 14.55
C LEU A 113 -1.18 3.59 14.53
N ARG A 114 -0.92 4.90 14.66
CA ARG A 114 -1.97 5.93 14.69
C ARG A 114 -2.64 6.15 13.34
N TRP A 115 -1.86 6.22 12.26
CA TRP A 115 -2.36 6.72 10.97
C TRP A 115 -2.64 5.61 9.95
N VAL A 116 -2.14 4.40 10.18
CA VAL A 116 -2.36 3.24 9.31
C VAL A 116 -3.12 2.15 10.05
N TRP A 117 -2.54 1.60 11.12
CA TRP A 117 -3.11 0.44 11.79
C TRP A 117 -4.44 0.73 12.48
N ALA A 118 -4.53 1.80 13.25
CA ALA A 118 -5.76 2.12 13.98
C ALA A 118 -6.96 2.38 13.05
N PRO A 119 -6.86 3.16 11.96
CA PRO A 119 -7.95 3.28 10.99
C PRO A 119 -8.32 1.97 10.32
N CYS A 120 -7.33 1.16 9.91
CA CYS A 120 -7.59 -0.14 9.29
C CYS A 120 -8.32 -1.09 10.24
N LEU A 121 -7.88 -1.17 11.50
CA LEU A 121 -8.53 -1.99 12.53
C LEU A 121 -9.94 -1.50 12.84
N ALA A 122 -10.17 -0.19 12.86
CA ALA A 122 -11.51 0.38 13.05
C ALA A 122 -12.45 -0.02 11.89
N VAL A 123 -11.98 0.04 10.64
CA VAL A 123 -12.77 -0.38 9.46
C VAL A 123 -13.06 -1.88 9.53
N ILE A 124 -12.08 -2.72 9.87
CA ILE A 124 -12.28 -4.17 10.01
C ILE A 124 -13.28 -4.47 11.13
N ALA A 125 -13.14 -3.82 12.29
CA ALA A 125 -14.07 -4.00 13.40
C ALA A 125 -15.49 -3.58 13.03
N ALA A 126 -15.65 -2.45 12.35
CA ALA A 126 -16.94 -1.99 11.84
C ALA A 126 -17.54 -2.99 10.84
N ALA A 127 -16.75 -3.45 9.88
CA ALA A 127 -17.20 -4.45 8.90
C ALA A 127 -17.64 -5.77 9.58
N LEU A 128 -16.92 -6.24 10.58
CA LEU A 128 -17.30 -7.43 11.35
C LEU A 128 -18.54 -7.21 12.23
N PHE A 129 -18.68 -6.01 12.78
CA PHE A 129 -19.83 -5.68 13.63
C PHE A 129 -21.13 -5.53 12.82
N PHE A 130 -21.05 -4.76 11.72
CA PHE A 130 -22.22 -4.50 10.87
C PHE A 130 -22.45 -5.57 9.81
N GLY A 131 -21.40 -6.31 9.37
CA GLY A 131 -21.50 -7.37 8.38
C GLY A 131 -22.12 -8.67 8.91
N LYS A 132 -22.30 -8.83 10.22
CA LYS A 132 -22.90 -10.04 10.82
C LYS A 132 -24.42 -10.16 10.63
N ASN A 133 -25.08 -9.28 9.88
CA ASN A 133 -26.52 -9.25 9.73
C ASN A 133 -27.16 -9.56 8.36
N PRO A 134 -26.53 -10.28 7.39
CA PRO A 134 -27.28 -10.67 6.18
C PRO A 134 -28.13 -11.94 6.34
N MET A 135 -28.05 -12.67 7.47
CA MET A 135 -28.73 -13.96 7.60
C MET A 135 -30.04 -13.95 8.40
N ARG A 136 -30.58 -12.79 8.76
CA ARG A 136 -31.92 -12.71 9.39
C ARG A 136 -33.10 -12.51 8.43
N ALA A 137 -32.87 -12.51 7.13
CA ALA A 137 -33.89 -12.22 6.13
C ALA A 137 -34.31 -13.43 5.25
N ILE A 138 -34.14 -14.66 5.70
CA ILE A 138 -34.78 -15.81 5.03
C ILE A 138 -35.93 -16.28 5.91
N PRO A 139 -37.21 -15.97 5.57
CA PRO A 139 -38.33 -16.59 6.23
C PRO A 139 -38.31 -18.09 5.90
N ARG A 140 -38.23 -18.93 6.92
CA ARG A 140 -38.48 -20.38 6.77
C ARG A 140 -39.94 -20.56 6.37
N LYS A 141 -40.17 -20.97 5.13
CA LYS A 141 -41.43 -21.57 4.68
C LYS A 141 -41.40 -23.06 4.98
#